data_2b74295e47ded829b893993308cf6943
#
_entry.id   2b74295e47ded829b893993308cf6943
#
_cell.length_a   1.000
_cell.length_b   1.000
_cell.length_c   1.000
_cell.angle_alpha   90.00
_cell.angle_beta   90.00
_cell.angle_gamma   90.00
#
_symmetry.space_group_name_H-M   'P 1'
#
loop_
_entity.id
_entity.type
_entity.pdbx_description
1 polymer ?
#
loop_
_entity_poly.entity_id
_entity_poly.type
_entity_poly.pdbx_seq_one_letter_code
_entity_poly.pdbx_strand_id
1 'polypeptide(L)'
;MIIIGEKINGSIPSVAKAIAAKDGEFIKELARKQTAAGATFIDVCASVSEDIEVATMKWLIDLVQEVTDLPIAVDSPSVKVCIECMPFCNKPGLFNSVSMEGDKTDLAFPVLAANPGWEVAALLNDDNGIPQTAERRLEVFANLMAKAKEFGIDPSRFHIDPLVEMLCTSEDGIKMVTDVIHAIKAEYPTIHITGAVSNISFNLPARKLVNQGFVVLAMNAGMDSAILDPLNRDMMGMIYA
;
A
#
# COMPACT_ATOMS: atom_id res chain seq x y z
N MET A 1 2.91 9.47 11.15
CA MET A 1 2.96 8.42 10.11
C MET A 1 1.56 8.16 9.60
N ILE A 2 1.37 8.02 8.28
CA ILE A 2 0.14 7.57 7.65
C ILE A 2 0.04 6.05 7.82
N ILE A 3 -1.06 5.56 8.36
CA ILE A 3 -1.27 4.13 8.63
C ILE A 3 -2.31 3.58 7.67
N ILE A 4 -1.91 2.69 6.77
CA ILE A 4 -2.78 1.97 5.85
C ILE A 4 -3.07 0.60 6.47
N GLY A 5 -4.30 0.44 6.98
CA GLY A 5 -4.67 -0.73 7.78
C GLY A 5 -4.97 -1.95 6.92
N GLU A 6 -4.15 -3.00 6.99
CA GLU A 6 -4.10 -4.15 6.08
C GLU A 6 -5.03 -5.34 6.44
N LYS A 7 -5.94 -5.18 7.40
CA LYS A 7 -6.67 -6.35 7.92
C LYS A 7 -7.83 -6.85 7.06
N ILE A 8 -8.32 -6.05 6.10
CA ILE A 8 -9.39 -6.47 5.19
C ILE A 8 -8.77 -6.94 3.87
N ASN A 9 -8.10 -8.08 3.93
CA ASN A 9 -7.41 -8.68 2.80
C ASN A 9 -7.78 -10.17 2.70
N GLY A 10 -8.33 -10.57 1.55
CA GLY A 10 -8.78 -11.94 1.28
C GLY A 10 -7.66 -12.99 1.29
N SER A 11 -6.39 -12.59 1.27
CA SER A 11 -5.26 -13.52 1.49
C SER A 11 -5.16 -14.00 2.94
N ILE A 12 -5.81 -13.29 3.89
CA ILE A 12 -5.87 -13.68 5.30
C ILE A 12 -6.96 -14.75 5.46
N PRO A 13 -6.65 -15.96 5.98
CA PRO A 13 -7.61 -17.07 6.02
C PRO A 13 -8.96 -16.77 6.68
N SER A 14 -8.98 -15.97 7.75
CA SER A 14 -10.22 -15.56 8.41
C SER A 14 -11.06 -14.62 7.56
N VAL A 15 -10.43 -13.72 6.81
CA VAL A 15 -11.09 -12.80 5.87
C VAL A 15 -11.60 -13.56 4.65
N ALA A 16 -10.77 -14.44 4.06
CA ALA A 16 -11.20 -15.31 2.96
C ALA A 16 -12.47 -16.10 3.32
N LYS A 17 -12.51 -16.67 4.54
CA LYS A 17 -13.69 -17.38 5.05
C LYS A 17 -14.91 -16.47 5.18
N ALA A 18 -14.73 -15.25 5.69
CA ALA A 18 -15.81 -14.28 5.82
C ALA A 18 -16.34 -13.82 4.46
N ILE A 19 -15.46 -13.58 3.48
CA ILE A 19 -15.84 -13.26 2.10
C ILE A 19 -16.66 -14.39 1.47
N ALA A 20 -16.20 -15.64 1.59
CA ALA A 20 -16.89 -16.80 1.06
C ALA A 20 -18.27 -17.03 1.72
N ALA A 21 -18.38 -16.77 3.02
CA ALA A 21 -19.61 -16.89 3.79
C ALA A 21 -20.54 -15.66 3.70
N LYS A 22 -20.11 -14.57 3.04
CA LYS A 22 -20.77 -13.26 3.05
C LYS A 22 -21.02 -12.72 4.47
N ASP A 23 -20.08 -12.97 5.39
CA ASP A 23 -20.14 -12.49 6.78
C ASP A 23 -19.74 -11.00 6.84
N GLY A 24 -20.70 -10.13 6.56
CA GLY A 24 -20.49 -8.69 6.55
C GLY A 24 -20.18 -8.11 7.93
N GLU A 25 -20.71 -8.70 9.02
CA GLU A 25 -20.43 -8.17 10.37
C GLU A 25 -18.98 -8.41 10.79
N PHE A 26 -18.37 -9.52 10.38
CA PHE A 26 -16.95 -9.76 10.60
C PHE A 26 -16.09 -8.68 9.92
N ILE A 27 -16.41 -8.33 8.67
CA ILE A 27 -15.69 -7.28 7.91
C ILE A 27 -15.88 -5.91 8.57
N LYS A 28 -17.11 -5.53 8.93
CA LYS A 28 -17.42 -4.27 9.61
C LYS A 28 -16.68 -4.15 10.95
N GLU A 29 -16.60 -5.24 11.71
CA GLU A 29 -15.89 -5.25 12.99
C GLU A 29 -14.37 -5.05 12.79
N LEU A 30 -13.79 -5.61 11.74
CA LEU A 30 -12.38 -5.35 11.38
C LEU A 30 -12.17 -3.87 11.02
N ALA A 31 -13.08 -3.27 10.25
CA ALA A 31 -13.01 -1.85 9.89
C ALA A 31 -13.10 -0.96 11.14
N ARG A 32 -14.08 -1.19 12.04
CA ARG A 32 -14.22 -0.45 13.32
C ARG A 32 -12.95 -0.54 14.17
N LYS A 33 -12.38 -1.75 14.30
CA LYS A 33 -11.16 -1.97 15.08
C LYS A 33 -9.96 -1.23 14.51
N GLN A 34 -9.75 -1.28 13.20
CA GLN A 34 -8.65 -0.57 12.55
C GLN A 34 -8.81 0.95 12.68
N THR A 35 -10.03 1.46 12.52
CA THR A 35 -10.35 2.88 12.74
C THR A 35 -10.03 3.30 14.19
N ALA A 36 -10.49 2.54 15.17
CA ALA A 36 -10.25 2.82 16.59
C ALA A 36 -8.77 2.69 16.97
N ALA A 37 -8.00 1.89 16.23
CA ALA A 37 -6.57 1.70 16.43
C ALA A 37 -5.70 2.79 15.75
N GLY A 38 -6.30 3.75 15.06
CA GLY A 38 -5.59 4.89 14.47
C GLY A 38 -5.15 4.69 13.02
N ALA A 39 -5.81 3.81 12.25
CA ALA A 39 -5.65 3.76 10.81
C ALA A 39 -5.99 5.12 10.17
N THR A 40 -5.28 5.49 9.12
CA THR A 40 -5.54 6.67 8.27
C THR A 40 -6.35 6.28 7.05
N PHE A 41 -6.04 5.13 6.47
CA PHE A 41 -6.76 4.47 5.40
C PHE A 41 -7.15 3.06 5.82
N ILE A 42 -8.28 2.56 5.31
CA ILE A 42 -8.62 1.13 5.37
C ILE A 42 -8.29 0.51 4.03
N ASP A 43 -7.29 -0.35 4.00
CA ASP A 43 -6.93 -1.12 2.82
C ASP A 43 -7.92 -2.26 2.61
N VAL A 44 -8.44 -2.36 1.39
CA VAL A 44 -9.44 -3.33 0.99
C VAL A 44 -8.93 -4.11 -0.21
N CYS A 45 -8.67 -5.40 0.00
CA CYS A 45 -8.22 -6.33 -1.03
C CYS A 45 -9.09 -7.58 -1.03
N ALA A 46 -9.76 -7.87 -2.13
CA ALA A 46 -10.64 -9.05 -2.23
C ALA A 46 -9.85 -10.36 -2.30
N SER A 47 -8.73 -10.38 -3.01
CA SER A 47 -7.90 -11.58 -3.27
C SER A 47 -8.72 -12.79 -3.72
N VAL A 48 -9.60 -12.58 -4.69
CA VAL A 48 -10.44 -13.60 -5.31
C VAL A 48 -10.15 -13.69 -6.81
N SER A 49 -10.80 -14.62 -7.52
CA SER A 49 -10.66 -14.71 -8.98
C SER A 49 -11.17 -13.45 -9.68
N GLU A 50 -10.54 -13.11 -10.80
CA GLU A 50 -10.76 -11.88 -11.56
C GLU A 50 -12.23 -11.65 -11.94
N ASP A 51 -12.95 -12.73 -12.30
CA ASP A 51 -14.36 -12.70 -12.72
C ASP A 51 -15.34 -12.21 -11.63
N ILE A 52 -14.96 -12.31 -10.36
CA ILE A 52 -15.79 -11.88 -9.22
C ILE A 52 -15.14 -10.76 -8.40
N GLU A 53 -13.94 -10.33 -8.76
CA GLU A 53 -13.14 -9.41 -7.92
C GLU A 53 -13.84 -8.05 -7.76
N VAL A 54 -14.27 -7.41 -8.85
CA VAL A 54 -14.95 -6.11 -8.80
C VAL A 54 -16.22 -6.14 -7.94
N ALA A 55 -17.03 -7.19 -8.11
CA ALA A 55 -18.26 -7.35 -7.32
C ALA A 55 -17.98 -7.59 -5.83
N THR A 56 -16.90 -8.34 -5.53
CA THR A 56 -16.46 -8.59 -4.16
C THR A 56 -15.86 -7.33 -3.53
N MET A 57 -15.03 -6.60 -4.28
CA MET A 57 -14.49 -5.31 -3.85
C MET A 57 -15.60 -4.31 -3.52
N LYS A 58 -16.58 -4.18 -4.42
CA LYS A 58 -17.74 -3.31 -4.16
C LYS A 58 -18.44 -3.68 -2.84
N TRP A 59 -18.71 -4.95 -2.62
CA TRP A 59 -19.35 -5.43 -1.39
C TRP A 59 -18.50 -5.12 -0.14
N LEU A 60 -17.17 -5.30 -0.20
CA LEU A 60 -16.27 -4.97 0.90
C LEU A 60 -16.23 -3.46 1.18
N ILE A 61 -16.13 -2.65 0.11
CA ILE A 61 -16.10 -1.19 0.19
C ILE A 61 -17.39 -0.66 0.83
N ASP A 62 -18.55 -1.14 0.37
CA ASP A 62 -19.85 -0.74 0.92
C ASP A 62 -19.92 -1.03 2.44
N LEU A 63 -19.49 -2.24 2.87
CA LEU A 63 -19.49 -2.62 4.29
C LEU A 63 -18.55 -1.77 5.14
N VAL A 64 -17.37 -1.44 4.63
CA VAL A 64 -16.41 -0.59 5.35
C VAL A 64 -16.99 0.81 5.52
N GLN A 65 -17.57 1.38 4.48
CA GLN A 65 -18.15 2.73 4.49
C GLN A 65 -19.40 2.87 5.37
N GLU A 66 -20.08 1.76 5.70
CA GLU A 66 -21.19 1.80 6.66
C GLU A 66 -20.74 2.08 8.11
N VAL A 67 -19.46 1.86 8.43
CA VAL A 67 -18.98 1.86 9.83
C VAL A 67 -17.78 2.75 10.10
N THR A 68 -17.21 3.37 9.08
CA THR A 68 -16.11 4.34 9.23
C THR A 68 -16.13 5.38 8.13
N ASP A 69 -15.71 6.59 8.47
CA ASP A 69 -15.50 7.70 7.53
C ASP A 69 -14.07 7.75 6.99
N LEU A 70 -13.20 6.79 7.32
CA LEU A 70 -11.85 6.78 6.79
C LEU A 70 -11.85 6.53 5.29
N PRO A 71 -10.92 7.15 4.53
CA PRO A 71 -10.77 6.86 3.11
C PRO A 71 -10.29 5.42 2.91
N ILE A 72 -10.65 4.85 1.76
CA ILE A 72 -10.30 3.47 1.39
C ILE A 72 -9.04 3.47 0.53
N ALA A 73 -8.11 2.56 0.83
CA ALA A 73 -7.11 2.14 -0.11
C ALA A 73 -7.70 0.98 -0.92
N VAL A 74 -7.87 1.20 -2.22
CA VAL A 74 -8.39 0.18 -3.15
C VAL A 74 -7.20 -0.66 -3.62
N ASP A 75 -7.07 -1.87 -3.07
CA ASP A 75 -5.94 -2.76 -3.32
C ASP A 75 -6.31 -3.90 -4.28
N SER A 76 -5.68 -3.89 -5.44
CA SER A 76 -5.73 -4.98 -6.41
C SER A 76 -4.45 -5.05 -7.23
N PRO A 77 -3.98 -6.26 -7.60
CA PRO A 77 -2.90 -6.42 -8.57
C PRO A 77 -3.30 -5.92 -9.98
N SER A 78 -4.61 -5.80 -10.25
CA SER A 78 -5.18 -5.29 -11.50
C SER A 78 -5.53 -3.82 -11.40
N VAL A 79 -4.79 -2.98 -12.15
CA VAL A 79 -5.09 -1.55 -12.28
C VAL A 79 -6.53 -1.30 -12.77
N LYS A 80 -7.05 -2.17 -13.64
CA LYS A 80 -8.43 -2.07 -14.15
C LYS A 80 -9.44 -2.23 -13.03
N VAL A 81 -9.24 -3.20 -12.14
CA VAL A 81 -10.09 -3.40 -10.96
C VAL A 81 -10.04 -2.18 -10.05
N CYS A 82 -8.85 -1.63 -9.79
CA CYS A 82 -8.74 -0.40 -9.00
C CYS A 82 -9.53 0.75 -9.62
N ILE A 83 -9.40 0.97 -10.94
CA ILE A 83 -10.14 2.01 -11.67
C ILE A 83 -11.64 1.81 -11.56
N GLU A 84 -12.13 0.58 -11.77
CA GLU A 84 -13.55 0.24 -11.68
C GLU A 84 -14.11 0.40 -10.26
N CYS A 85 -13.27 0.23 -9.23
CA CYS A 85 -13.68 0.34 -7.83
C CYS A 85 -13.64 1.76 -7.27
N MET A 86 -12.86 2.68 -7.84
CA MET A 86 -12.82 4.08 -7.38
C MET A 86 -14.21 4.72 -7.25
N PRO A 87 -15.16 4.56 -8.20
CA PRO A 87 -16.48 5.15 -8.09
C PRO A 87 -17.36 4.59 -6.96
N PHE A 88 -17.01 3.45 -6.36
CA PHE A 88 -17.73 2.89 -5.22
C PHE A 88 -17.35 3.57 -3.90
N CYS A 89 -16.25 4.32 -3.89
CA CYS A 89 -15.78 5.03 -2.71
C CYS A 89 -16.50 6.37 -2.54
N ASN A 90 -17.03 6.63 -1.34
CA ASN A 90 -17.78 7.85 -1.01
C ASN A 90 -16.91 9.12 -1.04
N LYS A 91 -15.59 8.97 -0.99
CA LYS A 91 -14.59 10.04 -1.03
C LYS A 91 -13.30 9.54 -1.68
N PRO A 92 -12.43 10.45 -2.16
CA PRO A 92 -11.10 10.08 -2.63
C PRO A 92 -10.32 9.30 -1.58
N GLY A 93 -9.56 8.33 -2.02
CA GLY A 93 -8.77 7.42 -1.21
C GLY A 93 -7.37 7.21 -1.78
N LEU A 94 -6.82 6.03 -1.58
CA LEU A 94 -5.52 5.60 -2.10
C LEU A 94 -5.73 4.54 -3.19
N PHE A 95 -5.17 4.77 -4.36
CA PHE A 95 -5.07 3.79 -5.44
C PHE A 95 -3.88 2.87 -5.16
N ASN A 96 -4.11 1.60 -4.85
CA ASN A 96 -3.08 0.64 -4.45
C ASN A 96 -3.08 -0.57 -5.39
N SER A 97 -2.22 -0.64 -6.44
CA SER A 97 -1.10 0.23 -6.72
C SER A 97 -0.83 0.35 -8.24
N VAL A 98 0.16 1.15 -8.58
CA VAL A 98 0.75 1.20 -9.92
C VAL A 98 2.20 0.74 -9.88
N SER A 99 2.73 0.37 -11.05
CA SER A 99 4.17 0.15 -11.27
C SER A 99 4.50 0.48 -12.73
N MET A 100 5.78 0.45 -13.07
CA MET A 100 6.23 0.62 -14.46
C MET A 100 6.15 -0.68 -15.29
N GLU A 101 5.34 -1.65 -14.86
CA GLU A 101 5.09 -2.90 -15.60
C GLU A 101 3.97 -2.70 -16.63
N GLY A 102 4.23 -3.15 -17.86
CA GLY A 102 3.24 -3.16 -18.94
C GLY A 102 2.61 -1.80 -19.18
N ASP A 103 1.28 -1.78 -19.21
CA ASP A 103 0.46 -0.60 -19.46
C ASP A 103 -0.15 0.03 -18.19
N LYS A 104 0.28 -0.40 -17.00
CA LYS A 104 -0.35 0.00 -15.72
C LYS A 104 -0.42 1.51 -15.54
N THR A 105 0.69 2.23 -15.80
CA THR A 105 0.71 3.69 -15.70
C THR A 105 -0.09 4.36 -16.82
N ASP A 106 -0.11 3.80 -18.03
CA ASP A 106 -0.89 4.33 -19.16
C ASP A 106 -2.39 4.23 -18.91
N LEU A 107 -2.83 3.23 -18.17
CA LEU A 107 -4.23 3.06 -17.77
C LEU A 107 -4.59 3.92 -16.55
N ALA A 108 -3.73 3.94 -15.50
CA ALA A 108 -4.03 4.60 -14.23
C ALA A 108 -3.89 6.11 -14.28
N PHE A 109 -2.81 6.64 -14.88
CA PHE A 109 -2.48 8.07 -14.80
C PHE A 109 -3.50 9.00 -15.43
N PRO A 110 -4.13 8.71 -16.59
CA PRO A 110 -5.22 9.53 -17.09
C PRO A 110 -6.40 9.64 -16.09
N VAL A 111 -6.72 8.53 -15.41
CA VAL A 111 -7.81 8.50 -14.43
C VAL A 111 -7.40 9.26 -13.16
N LEU A 112 -6.19 9.07 -12.66
CA LEU A 112 -5.67 9.77 -11.48
C LEU A 112 -5.51 11.28 -11.74
N ALA A 113 -5.14 11.69 -12.95
CA ALA A 113 -5.09 13.10 -13.34
C ALA A 113 -6.48 13.75 -13.34
N ALA A 114 -7.50 13.03 -13.81
CA ALA A 114 -8.90 13.47 -13.78
C ALA A 114 -9.51 13.47 -12.36
N ASN A 115 -8.87 12.80 -11.39
CA ASN A 115 -9.34 12.65 -10.01
C ASN A 115 -8.28 13.15 -9.01
N PRO A 116 -8.01 14.46 -8.92
CA PRO A 116 -6.86 15.02 -8.18
C PRO A 116 -6.91 14.80 -6.66
N GLY A 117 -8.04 14.40 -6.09
CA GLY A 117 -8.16 14.09 -4.67
C GLY A 117 -7.66 12.68 -4.30
N TRP A 118 -7.40 11.80 -5.28
CA TRP A 118 -6.88 10.46 -5.01
C TRP A 118 -5.36 10.48 -4.85
N GLU A 119 -4.88 9.76 -3.86
CA GLU A 119 -3.46 9.43 -3.68
C GLU A 119 -3.14 8.12 -4.41
N VAL A 120 -1.86 7.80 -4.60
CA VAL A 120 -1.44 6.61 -5.35
C VAL A 120 -0.22 5.95 -4.72
N ALA A 121 -0.34 4.68 -4.39
CA ALA A 121 0.79 3.82 -4.06
C ALA A 121 1.48 3.38 -5.35
N ALA A 122 2.81 3.52 -5.40
CA ALA A 122 3.58 3.18 -6.58
C ALA A 122 4.80 2.32 -6.22
N LEU A 123 4.88 1.15 -6.83
CA LEU A 123 5.94 0.16 -6.63
C LEU A 123 7.11 0.46 -7.57
N LEU A 124 8.34 0.34 -7.07
CA LEU A 124 9.56 0.59 -7.86
C LEU A 124 10.04 -0.65 -8.63
N ASN A 125 9.11 -1.28 -9.38
CA ASN A 125 9.41 -2.36 -10.32
C ASN A 125 8.91 -2.03 -11.73
N ASP A 126 9.48 -2.72 -12.72
CA ASP A 126 9.14 -2.58 -14.13
C ASP A 126 9.08 -3.95 -14.83
N ASP A 127 9.02 -3.96 -16.17
CA ASP A 127 8.96 -5.20 -16.97
C ASP A 127 10.16 -6.15 -16.78
N ASN A 128 11.26 -5.66 -16.18
CA ASN A 128 12.41 -6.50 -15.83
C ASN A 128 12.25 -7.13 -14.43
N GLY A 129 11.13 -6.90 -13.76
CA GLY A 129 10.82 -7.39 -12.43
C GLY A 129 11.32 -6.48 -11.31
N ILE A 130 11.60 -7.07 -10.13
CA ILE A 130 12.07 -6.34 -8.95
C ILE A 130 13.56 -6.00 -9.10
N PRO A 131 13.91 -4.68 -9.09
CA PRO A 131 15.30 -4.26 -9.20
C PRO A 131 16.11 -4.69 -7.97
N GLN A 132 17.29 -5.24 -8.21
CA GLN A 132 18.15 -5.82 -7.17
C GLN A 132 19.19 -4.84 -6.60
N THR A 133 19.20 -3.58 -7.07
CA THR A 133 20.09 -2.52 -6.55
C THR A 133 19.32 -1.22 -6.29
N ALA A 134 19.84 -0.41 -5.38
CA ALA A 134 19.26 0.91 -5.08
C ALA A 134 19.26 1.82 -6.31
N GLU A 135 20.34 1.83 -7.08
CA GLU A 135 20.48 2.64 -8.30
C GLU A 135 19.38 2.28 -9.30
N ARG A 136 19.12 0.98 -9.51
CA ARG A 136 18.09 0.54 -10.46
C ARG A 136 16.67 0.89 -9.97
N ARG A 137 16.41 0.85 -8.67
CA ARG A 137 15.14 1.32 -8.09
C ARG A 137 14.95 2.82 -8.32
N LEU A 138 16.01 3.61 -8.17
CA LEU A 138 15.99 5.05 -8.43
C LEU A 138 15.81 5.38 -9.93
N GLU A 139 16.32 4.56 -10.83
CA GLU A 139 16.02 4.70 -12.27
C GLU A 139 14.53 4.45 -12.56
N VAL A 140 13.92 3.40 -11.98
CA VAL A 140 12.48 3.14 -12.09
C VAL A 140 11.69 4.31 -11.51
N PHE A 141 12.09 4.82 -10.35
CA PHE A 141 11.48 5.99 -9.72
C PHE A 141 11.53 7.22 -10.63
N ALA A 142 12.69 7.52 -11.23
CA ALA A 142 12.85 8.66 -12.14
C ALA A 142 11.92 8.54 -13.37
N ASN A 143 11.81 7.34 -13.95
CA ASN A 143 10.90 7.07 -15.07
C ASN A 143 9.44 7.24 -14.67
N LEU A 144 9.05 6.74 -13.48
CA LEU A 144 7.71 6.90 -12.92
C LEU A 144 7.36 8.39 -12.74
N MET A 145 8.28 9.18 -12.16
CA MET A 145 8.06 10.62 -11.95
C MET A 145 8.01 11.40 -13.25
N ALA A 146 8.86 11.05 -14.23
CA ALA A 146 8.80 11.65 -15.57
C ALA A 146 7.40 11.41 -16.18
N LYS A 147 6.90 10.19 -16.12
CA LYS A 147 5.57 9.85 -16.63
C LYS A 147 4.45 10.55 -15.85
N ALA A 148 4.52 10.59 -14.52
CA ALA A 148 3.56 11.33 -13.70
C ALA A 148 3.48 12.81 -14.08
N LYS A 149 4.63 13.44 -14.38
CA LYS A 149 4.72 14.82 -14.85
C LYS A 149 4.03 15.05 -16.20
N GLU A 150 4.10 14.10 -17.12
CA GLU A 150 3.40 14.18 -18.42
C GLU A 150 1.88 14.29 -18.25
N PHE A 151 1.33 13.65 -17.21
CA PHE A 151 -0.09 13.69 -16.88
C PHE A 151 -0.45 14.80 -15.86
N GLY A 152 0.53 15.59 -15.41
CA GLY A 152 0.32 16.68 -14.44
C GLY A 152 -0.06 16.19 -13.05
N ILE A 153 0.35 14.98 -12.65
CA ILE A 153 0.10 14.43 -11.32
C ILE A 153 1.13 15.00 -10.33
N ASP A 154 0.66 15.65 -9.27
CA ASP A 154 1.52 16.22 -8.25
C ASP A 154 2.30 15.13 -7.50
N PRO A 155 3.63 15.25 -7.33
CA PRO A 155 4.43 14.30 -6.59
C PRO A 155 3.96 14.04 -5.15
N SER A 156 3.37 15.02 -4.47
CA SER A 156 2.86 14.87 -3.11
C SER A 156 1.72 13.86 -2.95
N ARG A 157 1.13 13.42 -4.06
CA ARG A 157 0.08 12.39 -4.07
C ARG A 157 0.62 10.96 -4.05
N PHE A 158 1.93 10.79 -4.21
CA PHE A 158 2.53 9.46 -4.30
C PHE A 158 2.96 8.93 -2.94
N HIS A 159 2.65 7.65 -2.73
CA HIS A 159 3.21 6.79 -1.69
C HIS A 159 4.14 5.80 -2.39
N ILE A 160 5.43 6.08 -2.41
CA ILE A 160 6.41 5.23 -3.08
C ILE A 160 6.76 4.04 -2.21
N ASP A 161 6.56 2.84 -2.73
CA ASP A 161 7.06 1.61 -2.11
C ASP A 161 8.44 1.26 -2.72
N PRO A 162 9.52 1.39 -1.94
CA PRO A 162 10.87 1.05 -2.39
C PRO A 162 11.09 -0.47 -2.52
N LEU A 163 10.03 -1.28 -2.37
CA LEU A 163 10.02 -2.74 -2.38
C LEU A 163 10.77 -3.34 -1.19
N VAL A 164 10.01 -3.55 -0.11
CA VAL A 164 10.50 -4.23 1.10
C VAL A 164 10.66 -5.72 0.80
N GLU A 165 11.90 -6.18 0.64
CA GLU A 165 12.24 -7.59 0.39
C GLU A 165 12.48 -8.36 1.69
N MET A 166 12.35 -9.68 1.61
CA MET A 166 12.59 -10.57 2.74
C MET A 166 14.06 -10.58 3.15
N LEU A 167 14.38 -10.35 4.41
CA LEU A 167 15.76 -10.43 4.93
C LEU A 167 16.40 -11.81 4.74
N CYS A 168 15.61 -12.88 4.65
CA CYS A 168 16.15 -14.22 4.43
C CYS A 168 16.67 -14.46 3.00
N THR A 169 16.38 -13.54 2.07
CA THR A 169 16.82 -13.65 0.65
C THR A 169 17.71 -12.48 0.21
N SER A 170 17.86 -11.44 1.04
CA SER A 170 18.64 -10.25 0.70
C SER A 170 19.44 -9.79 1.91
N GLU A 171 20.76 -9.99 1.92
CA GLU A 171 21.66 -9.59 3.01
C GLU A 171 21.66 -8.07 3.20
N ASP A 172 21.59 -7.29 2.11
CA ASP A 172 21.62 -5.83 2.10
C ASP A 172 20.22 -5.19 1.97
N GLY A 173 19.14 -5.96 2.12
CA GLY A 173 17.77 -5.51 1.85
C GLY A 173 17.37 -4.26 2.63
N ILE A 174 17.72 -4.16 3.92
CA ILE A 174 17.43 -2.96 4.73
C ILE A 174 18.23 -1.77 4.21
N LYS A 175 19.52 -1.94 3.97
CA LYS A 175 20.38 -0.87 3.48
C LYS A 175 19.88 -0.34 2.13
N MET A 176 19.56 -1.22 1.20
CA MET A 176 19.03 -0.85 -0.11
C MET A 176 17.75 -0.02 0.01
N VAL A 177 16.81 -0.46 0.85
CA VAL A 177 15.56 0.29 1.10
C VAL A 177 15.85 1.65 1.70
N THR A 178 16.70 1.75 2.72
CA THR A 178 17.02 3.04 3.36
C THR A 178 17.78 3.99 2.44
N ASP A 179 18.68 3.50 1.60
CA ASP A 179 19.40 4.32 0.61
C ASP A 179 18.43 4.90 -0.43
N VAL A 180 17.47 4.11 -0.92
CA VAL A 180 16.41 4.58 -1.83
C VAL A 180 15.54 5.64 -1.17
N ILE A 181 15.11 5.42 0.08
CA ILE A 181 14.30 6.39 0.84
C ILE A 181 15.05 7.72 0.97
N HIS A 182 16.31 7.70 1.41
CA HIS A 182 17.12 8.90 1.56
C HIS A 182 17.23 9.67 0.25
N ALA A 183 17.52 8.99 -0.86
CA ALA A 183 17.65 9.62 -2.18
C ALA A 183 16.35 10.27 -2.63
N ILE A 184 15.21 9.56 -2.51
CA ILE A 184 13.90 10.11 -2.90
C ILE A 184 13.54 11.32 -2.03
N LYS A 185 13.66 11.21 -0.70
CA LYS A 185 13.31 12.31 0.22
C LYS A 185 14.21 13.54 0.06
N ALA A 186 15.46 13.38 -0.36
CA ALA A 186 16.36 14.51 -0.64
C ALA A 186 15.90 15.33 -1.84
N GLU A 187 15.35 14.70 -2.87
CA GLU A 187 14.88 15.37 -4.10
C GLU A 187 13.39 15.74 -4.04
N TYR A 188 12.58 14.87 -3.46
CA TYR A 188 11.12 15.01 -3.38
C TYR A 188 10.64 14.93 -1.91
N PRO A 189 10.82 15.95 -1.10
CA PRO A 189 10.51 15.89 0.34
C PRO A 189 9.00 15.72 0.63
N THR A 190 8.13 16.03 -0.33
CA THR A 190 6.66 15.92 -0.19
C THR A 190 6.10 14.55 -0.60
N ILE A 191 6.88 13.71 -1.29
CA ILE A 191 6.48 12.33 -1.59
C ILE A 191 6.41 11.54 -0.29
N HIS A 192 5.35 10.75 -0.12
CA HIS A 192 5.26 9.77 0.95
C HIS A 192 6.03 8.49 0.57
N ILE A 193 6.70 7.89 1.55
CA ILE A 193 7.33 6.59 1.41
C ILE A 193 6.50 5.57 2.18
N THR A 194 6.11 4.51 1.51
CA THR A 194 5.28 3.44 2.08
C THR A 194 5.95 2.08 1.91
N GLY A 195 5.31 1.04 2.40
CA GLY A 195 5.67 -0.35 2.16
C GLY A 195 4.91 -1.30 3.07
N ALA A 196 4.78 -2.55 2.63
CA ALA A 196 4.21 -3.62 3.42
C ALA A 196 5.27 -4.11 4.43
N VAL A 197 5.19 -3.59 5.67
CA VAL A 197 6.18 -3.84 6.74
C VAL A 197 6.38 -5.32 7.02
N SER A 198 5.32 -6.12 6.92
CA SER A 198 5.37 -7.55 7.23
C SER A 198 6.21 -8.40 6.27
N ASN A 199 6.53 -7.88 5.08
CA ASN A 199 7.33 -8.58 4.07
C ASN A 199 8.76 -8.84 4.55
N ILE A 200 9.37 -7.88 5.27
CA ILE A 200 10.76 -7.97 5.73
C ILE A 200 11.06 -9.26 6.52
N SER A 201 10.09 -9.77 7.26
CA SER A 201 10.25 -10.90 8.17
C SER A 201 9.71 -12.22 7.64
N PHE A 202 9.30 -12.31 6.38
CA PHE A 202 8.76 -13.55 5.81
C PHE A 202 9.78 -14.68 6.00
N ASN A 203 9.29 -15.87 6.39
CA ASN A 203 10.10 -17.07 6.68
C ASN A 203 11.14 -16.92 7.82
N LEU A 204 11.09 -15.86 8.61
CA LEU A 204 11.97 -15.68 9.76
C LEU A 204 11.28 -16.01 11.09
N PRO A 205 12.02 -16.51 12.11
CA PRO A 205 11.51 -16.55 13.47
C PRO A 205 11.40 -15.14 14.05
N ALA A 206 10.62 -15.00 15.14
CA ALA A 206 10.47 -13.72 15.86
C ALA A 206 9.99 -12.53 14.98
N ARG A 207 9.10 -12.79 14.01
CA ARG A 207 8.62 -11.82 13.02
C ARG A 207 8.24 -10.46 13.62
N LYS A 208 7.60 -10.44 14.79
CA LYS A 208 7.21 -9.18 15.46
C LYS A 208 8.41 -8.27 15.73
N LEU A 209 9.50 -8.81 16.27
CA LEU A 209 10.71 -8.04 16.57
C LEU A 209 11.39 -7.55 15.29
N VAL A 210 11.45 -8.39 14.25
CA VAL A 210 12.03 -8.02 12.96
C VAL A 210 11.23 -6.87 12.34
N ASN A 211 9.91 -6.96 12.30
CA ASN A 211 9.04 -5.91 11.78
C ASN A 211 9.20 -4.59 12.55
N GLN A 212 9.27 -4.65 13.88
CA GLN A 212 9.46 -3.50 14.72
C GLN A 212 10.81 -2.83 14.48
N GLY A 213 11.89 -3.61 14.43
CA GLY A 213 13.23 -3.09 14.13
C GLY A 213 13.28 -2.44 12.74
N PHE A 214 12.67 -3.07 11.75
CA PHE A 214 12.59 -2.52 10.39
C PHE A 214 11.85 -1.18 10.36
N VAL A 215 10.68 -1.08 10.99
CA VAL A 215 9.90 0.18 11.01
C VAL A 215 10.71 1.33 11.59
N VAL A 216 11.43 1.11 12.70
CA VAL A 216 12.27 2.17 13.31
C VAL A 216 13.35 2.63 12.33
N LEU A 217 14.03 1.70 11.65
CA LEU A 217 15.08 2.03 10.69
C LEU A 217 14.50 2.76 9.46
N ALA A 218 13.37 2.30 8.96
CA ALA A 218 12.69 2.90 7.81
C ALA A 218 12.15 4.30 8.13
N MET A 219 11.56 4.50 9.33
CA MET A 219 11.14 5.82 9.82
C MET A 219 12.33 6.78 9.95
N ASN A 220 13.45 6.31 10.49
CA ASN A 220 14.67 7.12 10.59
C ASN A 220 15.20 7.52 9.20
N ALA A 221 15.02 6.67 8.20
CA ALA A 221 15.38 6.98 6.82
C ALA A 221 14.39 7.94 6.11
N GLY A 222 13.17 8.12 6.64
CA GLY A 222 12.17 9.03 6.09
C GLY A 222 10.85 8.37 5.66
N MET A 223 10.63 7.08 5.99
CA MET A 223 9.33 6.45 5.77
C MET A 223 8.28 7.13 6.66
N ASP A 224 7.20 7.61 6.06
CA ASP A 224 6.14 8.39 6.70
C ASP A 224 4.73 7.84 6.43
N SER A 225 4.65 6.73 5.68
CA SER A 225 3.45 5.95 5.42
C SER A 225 3.78 4.45 5.53
N ALA A 226 2.84 3.60 5.94
CA ALA A 226 3.09 2.16 6.04
C ALA A 226 1.80 1.35 5.92
N ILE A 227 1.87 0.24 5.19
CA ILE A 227 0.85 -0.81 5.14
C ILE A 227 1.18 -1.79 6.27
N LEU A 228 0.32 -1.83 7.29
CA LEU A 228 0.55 -2.64 8.48
C LEU A 228 -0.74 -2.97 9.23
N ASP A 229 -0.63 -3.88 10.19
CA ASP A 229 -1.72 -4.21 11.11
C ASP A 229 -1.80 -3.18 12.26
N PRO A 230 -2.76 -2.25 12.26
CA PRO A 230 -2.89 -1.25 13.33
C PRO A 230 -3.37 -1.86 14.65
N LEU A 231 -3.86 -3.11 14.66
CA LEU A 231 -4.25 -3.82 15.88
C LEU A 231 -3.04 -4.34 16.66
N ASN A 232 -1.84 -4.29 16.08
CA ASN A 232 -0.59 -4.60 16.75
C ASN A 232 -0.16 -3.42 17.63
N ARG A 233 -0.58 -3.44 18.90
CA ARG A 233 -0.32 -2.38 19.89
C ARG A 233 1.16 -2.06 20.06
N ASP A 234 2.03 -3.06 20.02
CA ASP A 234 3.47 -2.86 20.19
C ASP A 234 4.04 -2.08 18.99
N MET A 235 3.60 -2.42 17.78
CA MET A 235 3.96 -1.71 16.55
C MET A 235 3.48 -0.26 16.59
N MET A 236 2.20 -0.05 16.90
CA MET A 236 1.64 1.29 16.99
C MET A 236 2.29 2.12 18.10
N GLY A 237 2.60 1.49 19.23
CA GLY A 237 3.35 2.14 20.33
C GLY A 237 4.72 2.62 19.87
N MET A 238 5.45 1.84 19.08
CA MET A 238 6.76 2.26 18.55
C MET A 238 6.67 3.39 17.52
N ILE A 239 5.61 3.40 16.71
CA ILE A 239 5.40 4.44 15.69
C ILE A 239 5.11 5.80 16.34
N TYR A 240 4.44 5.83 17.49
CA TYR A 240 4.03 7.05 18.19
C TYR A 240 4.89 7.43 19.37
N ALA A 241 5.93 6.63 19.72
CA ALA A 241 6.86 6.96 20.78
C ALA A 241 7.91 7.99 20.34
#